data_f87c99a5ddecf59b3badc3c5c78096a0
#
_entry.id   f87c99a5ddecf59b3badc3c5c78096a0
#
_cell.length_a   1.000
_cell.length_b   1.000
_cell.length_c   1.000
_cell.angle_alpha   90.00
_cell.angle_beta   90.00
_cell.angle_gamma   90.00
#
_symmetry.space_group_name_H-M   'P 1'
#
loop_
_entity.id
_entity.type
_entity.pdbx_description
1 polymer ?
#
loop_
_entity_poly.entity_id
_entity_poly.type
_entity_poly.pdbx_seq_one_letter_code
_entity_poly.pdbx_strand_id
1 'polypeptide(L)' 'MSKLSYKKLFKKLIDVEMKNTELMDKAKISKSTFYKIKNGENITTDVLLRICNVLECDISEIVECVEIKDKS' A
#
# COMPACT_ATOMS: atom_id res chain seq x y z
N MET A 1 11.76 -11.26 -12.18
CA MET A 1 10.55 -11.42 -11.35
C MET A 1 10.24 -10.12 -10.63
N SER A 2 8.98 -9.74 -10.61
CA SER A 2 8.58 -8.45 -10.03
C SER A 2 7.71 -8.64 -8.80
N LYS A 3 7.73 -7.66 -7.93
CA LYS A 3 6.84 -7.60 -6.78
C LYS A 3 6.34 -6.17 -6.60
N LEU A 4 5.29 -6.01 -5.82
CA LEU A 4 4.79 -4.69 -5.49
C LEU A 4 5.60 -4.09 -4.34
N SER A 5 5.88 -2.81 -4.45
CA SER A 5 6.48 -2.04 -3.38
C SER A 5 5.46 -1.02 -2.89
N TYR A 6 5.29 -0.94 -1.58
CA TYR A 6 4.34 0.00 -0.96
C TYR A 6 5.05 1.17 -0.29
N LYS A 7 6.30 1.40 -0.63
CA LYS A 7 7.07 2.52 -0.05
C LYS A 7 6.38 3.86 -0.29
N LYS A 8 5.84 4.03 -1.48
CA LYS A 8 5.12 5.26 -1.83
C LYS A 8 3.91 5.47 -0.94
N LEU A 9 3.20 4.40 -0.60
CA LEU A 9 2.05 4.47 0.29
C LEU A 9 2.46 5.02 1.66
N PHE A 10 3.49 4.43 2.25
CA PHE A 10 3.93 4.85 3.58
C PHE A 10 4.45 6.28 3.58
N LYS A 11 5.16 6.66 2.52
CA LYS A 11 5.62 8.03 2.36
C LYS A 11 4.44 8.99 2.27
N LYS A 12 3.41 8.62 1.51
CA LYS A 12 2.23 9.46 1.37
C LYS A 12 1.48 9.62 2.69
N LEU A 13 1.41 8.55 3.48
CA LEU A 13 0.80 8.63 4.81
C LEU A 13 1.52 9.63 5.70
N ILE A 14 2.85 9.66 5.64
CA ILE A 14 3.64 10.63 6.38
C ILE A 14 3.35 12.05 5.86
N ASP A 15 3.32 12.22 4.54
CA ASP A 15 3.08 13.52 3.91
C ASP A 15 1.72 14.11 4.29
N VAL A 16 0.68 13.28 4.39
CA VAL A 16 -0.66 13.75 4.75
C VAL A 16 -0.92 13.62 6.26
N GLU A 17 0.09 13.23 7.02
CA GLU A 17 0.01 13.10 8.46
C GLU A 17 -1.11 12.14 8.92
N MET A 18 -1.27 11.05 8.20
CA MET A 18 -2.26 10.04 8.52
C MET A 18 -1.60 8.84 9.18
N LYS A 19 -2.16 8.40 10.30
CA LYS A 19 -1.66 7.23 11.00
C LYS A 19 -2.13 5.95 10.32
N ASN A 20 -1.38 4.87 10.51
CA ASN A 20 -1.73 3.57 9.95
C ASN A 20 -3.12 3.13 10.38
N THR A 21 -3.45 3.33 11.66
CA THR A 21 -4.77 2.97 12.18
C THR A 21 -5.88 3.79 11.54
N GLU A 22 -5.61 5.04 11.25
CA GLU A 22 -6.55 5.91 10.56
C GLU A 22 -6.84 5.39 9.15
N LEU A 23 -5.79 5.01 8.44
CA LEU A 23 -5.95 4.48 7.08
C LEU A 23 -6.77 3.20 7.11
N MET A 24 -6.44 2.28 8.03
CA MET A 24 -7.19 1.04 8.16
C MET A 24 -8.67 1.28 8.42
N ASP A 25 -8.97 2.21 9.29
CA ASP A 25 -10.35 2.55 9.63
C ASP A 25 -11.09 3.16 8.44
N LYS A 26 -10.50 4.15 7.81
CA LYS A 26 -11.13 4.86 6.70
C LYS A 26 -11.28 4.00 5.44
N ALA A 27 -10.28 3.18 5.15
CA ALA A 27 -10.31 2.29 3.99
C ALA A 27 -10.98 0.96 4.30
N LYS A 28 -11.36 0.73 5.55
CA LYS A 28 -11.99 -0.52 6.00
C LYS A 28 -11.13 -1.72 5.68
N ILE A 29 -9.88 -1.63 6.08
CA ILE A 29 -8.88 -2.68 5.87
C ILE A 29 -8.63 -3.39 7.20
N SER A 30 -8.60 -4.72 7.17
CA SER A 30 -8.29 -5.50 8.37
C SER A 30 -6.80 -5.40 8.71
N LYS A 31 -6.46 -5.73 9.96
CA LYS A 31 -5.07 -5.75 10.39
C LYS A 31 -4.24 -6.74 9.58
N SER A 32 -4.82 -7.91 9.28
CA SER A 32 -4.10 -8.93 8.51
C SER A 32 -3.78 -8.43 7.09
N THR A 33 -4.70 -7.71 6.46
CA THR A 33 -4.44 -7.13 5.15
C THR A 33 -3.36 -6.06 5.23
N PHE A 34 -3.41 -5.23 6.27
CA PHE A 34 -2.40 -4.19 6.46
C PHE A 34 -1.00 -4.80 6.70
N TYR A 35 -0.93 -5.91 7.42
CA TYR A 35 0.32 -6.63 7.60
C TYR A 35 0.90 -7.11 6.28
N LYS A 36 0.05 -7.57 5.37
CA LYS A 36 0.51 -7.96 4.03
C LYS A 36 1.16 -6.78 3.32
N ILE A 37 0.55 -5.60 3.44
CA ILE A 37 1.11 -4.38 2.86
C ILE A 37 2.49 -4.09 3.47
N LYS A 38 2.62 -4.18 4.78
CA LYS A 38 3.90 -3.93 5.47
C LYS A 38 4.97 -4.91 5.04
N ASN A 39 4.58 -6.14 4.75
CA ASN A 39 5.52 -7.20 4.36
C ASN A 39 5.78 -7.23 2.85
N GLY A 40 5.16 -6.35 2.09
CA GLY A 40 5.35 -6.32 0.64
C GLY A 40 4.62 -7.43 -0.08
N GLU A 41 3.60 -8.00 0.53
CA GLU A 41 2.81 -9.07 -0.08
C GLU A 41 1.71 -8.50 -0.98
N ASN A 42 1.21 -9.32 -1.88
CA ASN A 42 0.14 -8.90 -2.77
C ASN A 42 -1.18 -8.76 -2.03
N ILE A 43 -1.95 -7.75 -2.41
CA ILE A 43 -3.29 -7.54 -1.89
C ILE A 43 -4.24 -7.39 -3.08
N THR A 44 -5.53 -7.44 -2.80
CA THR A 44 -6.52 -7.35 -3.88
C THR A 44 -6.59 -5.93 -4.43
N THR A 45 -7.01 -5.83 -5.69
CA THR A 45 -7.20 -4.51 -6.32
C THR A 45 -8.31 -3.73 -5.61
N ASP A 46 -9.29 -4.42 -5.03
CA ASP A 46 -10.35 -3.78 -4.26
C ASP A 46 -9.76 -3.00 -3.08
N VAL A 47 -8.83 -3.60 -2.35
CA VAL A 47 -8.16 -2.94 -1.23
C VAL A 47 -7.35 -1.73 -1.73
N LEU A 48 -6.65 -1.90 -2.85
CA LEU A 48 -5.89 -0.80 -3.44
C LEU A 48 -6.79 0.38 -3.80
N LEU A 49 -7.96 0.10 -4.37
CA LEU A 49 -8.90 1.15 -4.74
C LEU A 49 -9.45 1.88 -3.50
N ARG A 50 -9.70 1.14 -2.43
CA ARG A 50 -10.17 1.75 -1.18
C ARG A 50 -9.12 2.72 -0.63
N ILE A 51 -7.86 2.32 -0.67
CA ILE A 51 -6.77 3.18 -0.21
C ILE A 51 -6.68 4.42 -1.09
N CYS A 52 -6.76 4.25 -2.41
CA CYS A 52 -6.75 5.38 -3.35
C CYS A 52 -7.89 6.36 -3.07
N ASN A 53 -9.08 5.85 -2.77
CA ASN A 53 -10.22 6.70 -2.45
C ASN A 53 -9.99 7.52 -1.19
N VAL A 54 -9.41 6.90 -0.16
CA VAL A 54 -9.13 7.59 1.10
C VAL A 54 -8.09 8.68 0.92
N LEU A 55 -7.06 8.40 0.14
CA LEU A 55 -5.95 9.34 -0.08
C LEU A 55 -6.17 10.26 -1.28
N GLU A 56 -7.28 10.05 -2.01
CA GLU A 56 -7.63 10.83 -3.19
C GLU A 56 -6.49 10.90 -4.19
N CYS A 57 -5.95 9.74 -4.54
CA CYS A 57 -4.81 9.64 -5.44
C CYS A 57 -4.94 8.47 -6.39
N ASP A 58 -4.03 8.43 -7.35
CA ASP A 58 -3.97 7.32 -8.30
C ASP A 58 -3.18 6.16 -7.71
N ILE A 59 -3.40 4.97 -8.23
CA ILE A 59 -2.74 3.76 -7.74
C ILE A 59 -1.22 3.86 -7.88
N SER A 60 -0.74 4.53 -8.92
CA SER A 60 0.69 4.73 -9.14
C SER A 60 1.37 5.55 -8.06
N GLU A 61 0.59 6.27 -7.26
CA GLU A 61 1.12 7.10 -6.18
C GLU A 61 1.30 6.32 -4.88
N ILE A 62 0.80 5.09 -4.82
CA ILE A 62 0.90 4.29 -3.60
C ILE A 62 1.64 2.97 -3.78
N VAL A 63 1.71 2.47 -5.02
CA VAL A 63 2.44 1.23 -5.31
C VAL A 63 3.28 1.38 -6.55
N GLU A 64 4.30 0.54 -6.65
CA GLU A 64 5.09 0.43 -7.87
C GLU A 64 5.60 -1.00 -8.01
N CYS A 65 5.88 -1.37 -9.23
CA CYS A 65 6.50 -2.66 -9.53
C CYS A 65 8.00 -2.51 -9.38
N VAL A 66 8.59 -3.38 -8.58
CA VAL A 66 10.05 -3.42 -8.46
C VAL A 66 10.52 -4.79 -8.89
N GLU A 67 11.66 -4.83 -9.56
CA GLU A 67 12.22 -6.09 -9.97
C GLU A 67 13.03 -6.70 -8.84
N ILE A 68 12.78 -7.99 -8.60
CA ILE A 68 13.57 -8.74 -7.64
C ILE A 68 14.78 -9.29 -8.39
N LYS A 69 15.95 -8.78 -8.03
CA LYS A 69 17.18 -9.30 -8.61
C LYS A 69 17.53 -10.58 -7.92
N ASP A 70 17.54 -11.65 -8.68
CA ASP A 70 17.92 -12.94 -8.18
C ASP A 70 19.43 -13.02 -8.16
N LYS A 71 19.99 -13.32 -7.01
CA LYS A 71 21.44 -13.53 -6.90
C LYS A 71 21.72 -14.99 -7.15
N SER A 72 21.82 -15.32 -8.35
CA SER A 72 22.26 -16.67 -8.67
C SER A 72 23.77 -16.73 -8.74
#